data_34a40228984629bc0401fb5481e5d6ae
#
_entry.id   34a40228984629bc0401fb5481e5d6ae
#
_cell.length_a   1.000
_cell.length_b   1.000
_cell.length_c   1.000
_cell.angle_alpha   90.00
_cell.angle_beta   90.00
_cell.angle_gamma   90.00
#
_symmetry.space_group_name_H-M   'P 1'
#
loop_
_entity.id
_entity.type
_entity.pdbx_description
1 polymer ?
#
loop_
_entity_poly.entity_id
_entity_poly.type
_entity_poly.pdbx_seq_one_letter_code
_entity_poly.pdbx_strand_id
1 'polypeptide(L)'
;MSETALKPVVMYNTLSGNKQELKTIEPGRCGIYCCGPTVYGLTHLGNSRAAVVPDIMVRFLRHQGLEVKYVRNVTDIDDKIIKRSQEEGMSPDELARKYTEEYHRDLASLNTLEPDVEPKVSDTIPEILDLVQQLVDKGLAYAVDGDVYYRVKAFGGYGKLSKRSVDEMLEGAGARIEVDTRKETPLDFAVWKAAKPGEPAWDSPWGPGRPGWHIECSAMSATHLGDSFDIHGGGRDLIFPHHENEIAQSQGAHGEDTYARYWVHNGFINFAGEKMSKSLGNFFTTREITALFPGETVRYFLTTVHYRSGLNFDLEVLCPGCSAVLDKAAQESGLCPSCGMQSSTEVLKDQVRFPNLEEADDRLAYIYSTLAQARAFLTTAKEPGIAEPALDPVLGMLEAFIEHMRNDFNTGGALGVLSKPLSEVNALLTSGKGVSKAQRHGTIKAFVEQMAEVADILGCFGADPGPWLELRRDMKARRLKLDTSRVDSLLRERQTARQEKDWAAADRIRDELIALGVAVQDGPEGSTWSFI
;
A
#
# COMPACT_ATOMS: atom_id res chain seq x y z
N MET A 1 32.23 15.10 18.72
CA MET A 1 31.39 14.42 17.71
C MET A 1 30.77 15.53 16.89
N SER A 2 31.18 15.75 15.65
CA SER A 2 30.59 16.77 14.78
C SER A 2 29.14 16.32 14.49
N GLU A 3 28.16 17.15 14.84
CA GLU A 3 26.81 17.05 14.30
C GLU A 3 26.91 17.17 12.77
N THR A 4 27.02 16.04 12.09
CA THR A 4 26.76 16.00 10.66
C THR A 4 25.28 16.28 10.52
N ALA A 5 24.93 17.53 10.17
CA ALA A 5 23.56 17.91 9.90
C ALA A 5 22.96 16.90 8.92
N LEU A 6 21.86 16.23 9.33
CA LEU A 6 21.15 15.28 8.50
C LEU A 6 20.77 16.00 7.19
N LYS A 7 21.06 15.36 6.04
CA LYS A 7 20.64 15.91 4.75
C LYS A 7 19.11 16.04 4.74
N PRO A 8 18.58 17.13 4.15
CA PRO A 8 17.14 17.40 4.17
C PRO A 8 16.34 16.35 3.38
N VAL A 9 15.14 16.06 3.84
CA VAL A 9 14.13 15.32 3.09
C VAL A 9 13.48 16.29 2.11
N VAL A 10 13.43 15.93 0.84
CA VAL A 10 12.77 16.70 -0.22
C VAL A 10 11.56 15.91 -0.70
N MET A 11 10.40 16.56 -0.80
CA MET A 11 9.16 15.91 -1.22
C MET A 11 8.37 16.74 -2.22
N TYR A 12 7.66 16.09 -3.10
CA TYR A 12 6.77 16.78 -4.04
C TYR A 12 5.51 17.23 -3.32
N ASN A 13 5.25 18.53 -3.39
CA ASN A 13 4.04 19.13 -2.83
C ASN A 13 3.04 19.40 -3.95
N THR A 14 1.89 18.72 -3.93
CA THR A 14 0.83 18.89 -4.94
C THR A 14 0.33 20.34 -4.99
N LEU A 15 0.30 21.02 -3.82
CA LEU A 15 -0.16 22.40 -3.73
C LEU A 15 0.73 23.36 -4.53
N SER A 16 2.05 23.23 -4.44
CA SER A 16 2.99 24.06 -5.20
C SER A 16 3.29 23.51 -6.59
N GLY A 17 3.08 22.21 -6.82
CA GLY A 17 3.46 21.52 -8.05
C GLY A 17 4.96 21.25 -8.20
N ASN A 18 5.74 21.40 -7.13
CA ASN A 18 7.19 21.28 -7.14
C ASN A 18 7.71 20.45 -5.97
N LYS A 19 8.94 19.95 -6.09
CA LYS A 19 9.67 19.40 -4.96
C LYS A 19 10.16 20.50 -4.03
N GLN A 20 9.97 20.28 -2.74
CA GLN A 20 10.34 21.22 -1.68
C GLN A 20 11.03 20.47 -0.54
N GLU A 21 11.94 21.13 0.15
CA GLU A 21 12.50 20.64 1.39
C GLU A 21 11.41 20.58 2.47
N LEU A 22 11.32 19.45 3.19
CA LEU A 22 10.42 19.31 4.33
C LEU A 22 10.93 20.15 5.50
N LYS A 23 10.20 21.22 5.79
CA LYS A 23 10.41 22.10 6.95
C LYS A 23 9.19 22.00 7.85
N THR A 24 9.33 21.29 8.96
CA THR A 24 8.24 21.09 9.90
C THR A 24 7.86 22.39 10.62
N ILE A 25 6.60 22.49 11.05
CA ILE A 25 6.08 23.64 11.80
C ILE A 25 6.83 23.75 13.13
N GLU A 26 6.92 22.63 13.84
CA GLU A 26 7.71 22.50 15.07
C GLU A 26 9.01 21.76 14.74
N PRO A 27 10.18 22.33 15.03
CA PRO A 27 11.45 21.66 14.78
C PRO A 27 11.53 20.30 15.48
N GLY A 28 11.86 19.25 14.72
CA GLY A 28 11.97 17.89 15.22
C GLY A 28 10.65 17.10 15.30
N ARG A 29 9.50 17.74 15.05
CA ARG A 29 8.18 17.12 15.05
C ARG A 29 7.51 17.21 13.68
N CYS A 30 6.72 16.23 13.32
CA CYS A 30 5.99 16.21 12.07
C CYS A 30 4.57 15.68 12.27
N GLY A 31 3.57 16.52 12.00
CA GLY A 31 2.15 16.13 12.00
C GLY A 31 1.74 15.65 10.62
N ILE A 32 1.20 14.45 10.55
CA ILE A 32 0.72 13.83 9.30
C ILE A 32 -0.74 13.43 9.45
N TYR A 33 -1.60 13.94 8.58
CA TYR A 33 -2.98 13.49 8.44
C TYR A 33 -3.17 12.79 7.10
N CYS A 34 -3.81 11.63 7.11
CA CYS A 34 -4.19 10.92 5.89
C CYS A 34 -5.67 10.56 5.92
N CYS A 35 -6.38 10.87 4.84
CA CYS A 35 -7.77 10.44 4.69
C CYS A 35 -7.85 8.92 4.66
N GLY A 36 -8.59 8.36 5.61
CA GLY A 36 -8.89 6.94 5.70
C GLY A 36 -10.06 6.51 4.80
N PRO A 37 -10.45 5.24 4.84
CA PRO A 37 -11.52 4.73 4.02
C PRO A 37 -12.91 5.03 4.58
N THR A 38 -13.90 5.09 3.69
CA THR A 38 -15.30 4.87 4.06
C THR A 38 -15.54 3.36 4.19
N VAL A 39 -15.93 2.91 5.37
CA VAL A 39 -16.00 1.48 5.74
C VAL A 39 -17.35 0.84 5.40
N TYR A 40 -17.63 0.68 4.11
CA TYR A 40 -18.87 0.07 3.61
C TYR A 40 -18.65 -1.29 2.92
N GLY A 41 -17.44 -1.81 2.91
CA GLY A 41 -17.09 -3.07 2.25
C GLY A 41 -15.62 -3.45 2.44
N LEU A 42 -15.23 -4.62 1.94
CA LEU A 42 -13.85 -5.10 2.02
C LEU A 42 -12.87 -4.15 1.31
N THR A 43 -11.67 -4.09 1.85
CA THR A 43 -10.55 -3.30 1.34
C THR A 43 -10.08 -3.84 0.00
N HIS A 44 -9.86 -2.98 -0.97
CA HIS A 44 -9.23 -3.33 -2.25
C HIS A 44 -7.78 -2.84 -2.30
N LEU A 45 -7.00 -3.36 -3.26
CA LEU A 45 -5.57 -3.02 -3.39
C LEU A 45 -5.30 -1.52 -3.48
N GLY A 46 -6.21 -0.72 -4.05
CA GLY A 46 -6.10 0.74 -4.10
C GLY A 46 -6.13 1.39 -2.71
N ASN A 47 -7.02 0.92 -1.81
CA ASN A 47 -7.05 1.37 -0.42
C ASN A 47 -5.79 0.90 0.33
N SER A 48 -5.33 -0.33 0.08
CA SER A 48 -4.08 -0.84 0.65
C SER A 48 -2.88 0.03 0.27
N ARG A 49 -2.80 0.46 -1.00
CA ARG A 49 -1.76 1.39 -1.44
C ARG A 49 -1.83 2.73 -0.72
N ALA A 50 -3.04 3.28 -0.55
CA ALA A 50 -3.26 4.53 0.17
C ALA A 50 -2.90 4.44 1.66
N ALA A 51 -2.83 3.24 2.24
CA ALA A 51 -2.37 3.01 3.60
C ALA A 51 -0.86 2.70 3.68
N VAL A 52 -0.32 1.90 2.75
CA VAL A 52 1.11 1.52 2.72
C VAL A 52 2.02 2.70 2.40
N VAL A 53 1.60 3.60 1.51
CA VAL A 53 2.42 4.77 1.15
C VAL A 53 2.68 5.69 2.34
N PRO A 54 1.69 6.20 3.08
CA PRO A 54 1.96 7.01 4.26
C PRO A 54 2.65 6.23 5.39
N ASP A 55 2.40 4.94 5.54
CA ASP A 55 3.11 4.08 6.50
C ASP A 55 4.63 4.11 6.26
N ILE A 56 5.08 3.97 5.01
CA ILE A 56 6.50 4.06 4.65
C ILE A 56 7.05 5.46 4.91
N MET A 57 6.28 6.51 4.61
CA MET A 57 6.69 7.88 4.91
C MET A 57 6.89 8.10 6.41
N VAL A 58 5.95 7.62 7.23
CA VAL A 58 6.04 7.69 8.70
C VAL A 58 7.25 6.94 9.22
N ARG A 59 7.46 5.68 8.78
CA ARG A 59 8.64 4.88 9.16
C ARG A 59 9.94 5.59 8.79
N PHE A 60 10.02 6.10 7.57
CA PHE A 60 11.21 6.79 7.09
C PHE A 60 11.47 8.10 7.86
N LEU A 61 10.46 8.93 8.09
CA LEU A 61 10.63 10.18 8.84
C LEU A 61 11.01 9.92 10.31
N ARG A 62 10.46 8.88 10.93
CA ARG A 62 10.89 8.42 12.26
C ARG A 62 12.35 7.93 12.25
N HIS A 63 12.76 7.19 11.23
CA HIS A 63 14.16 6.78 11.04
C HIS A 63 15.10 7.99 10.84
N GLN A 64 14.62 9.08 10.24
CA GLN A 64 15.38 10.35 10.14
C GLN A 64 15.34 11.17 11.44
N GLY A 65 14.82 10.63 12.54
CA GLY A 65 14.85 11.24 13.87
C GLY A 65 13.72 12.24 14.16
N LEU A 66 12.68 12.29 13.32
CA LEU A 66 11.50 13.10 13.59
C LEU A 66 10.52 12.38 14.54
N GLU A 67 9.99 13.10 15.52
CA GLU A 67 8.81 12.67 16.27
C GLU A 67 7.58 12.86 15.39
N VAL A 68 7.05 11.76 14.82
CA VAL A 68 5.92 11.81 13.90
C VAL A 68 4.63 11.47 14.61
N LYS A 69 3.64 12.39 14.59
CA LYS A 69 2.26 12.15 14.98
C LYS A 69 1.43 11.83 13.72
N TYR A 70 1.08 10.57 13.56
CA TYR A 70 0.33 10.06 12.41
C TYR A 70 -1.14 9.89 12.76
N VAL A 71 -2.00 10.61 12.06
CA VAL A 71 -3.46 10.56 12.19
C VAL A 71 -4.05 10.03 10.89
N ARG A 72 -4.91 9.01 10.99
CA ARG A 72 -5.68 8.48 9.87
C ARG A 72 -7.09 8.16 10.34
N ASN A 73 -8.09 8.80 9.76
CA ASN A 73 -9.48 8.61 10.17
C ASN A 73 -10.12 7.35 9.60
N VAL A 74 -11.26 7.01 10.17
CA VAL A 74 -12.24 6.10 9.58
C VAL A 74 -13.55 6.87 9.38
N THR A 75 -14.06 6.89 8.13
CA THR A 75 -15.39 7.41 7.83
C THR A 75 -16.41 6.31 8.07
N ASP A 76 -17.08 6.39 9.21
CA ASP A 76 -18.09 5.44 9.69
C ASP A 76 -19.53 5.93 9.50
N ILE A 77 -19.72 7.12 8.92
CA ILE A 77 -21.02 7.72 8.57
C ILE A 77 -20.94 8.23 7.13
N ASP A 78 -21.68 7.59 6.21
CA ASP A 78 -21.71 7.97 4.79
C ASP A 78 -22.95 7.37 4.09
N ASP A 79 -23.40 7.97 3.00
CA ASP A 79 -24.51 7.46 2.18
C ASP A 79 -24.30 6.01 1.73
N LYS A 80 -23.03 5.62 1.44
CA LYS A 80 -22.69 4.24 1.02
C LYS A 80 -22.87 3.25 2.16
N ILE A 81 -22.53 3.65 3.40
CA ILE A 81 -22.73 2.82 4.60
C ILE A 81 -24.22 2.61 4.83
N ILE A 82 -25.02 3.69 4.78
CA ILE A 82 -26.47 3.64 4.96
C ILE A 82 -27.12 2.71 3.92
N LYS A 83 -26.77 2.88 2.64
CA LYS A 83 -27.28 2.02 1.57
C LYS A 83 -26.90 0.56 1.78
N ARG A 84 -25.62 0.30 2.08
CA ARG A 84 -25.10 -1.05 2.25
C ARG A 84 -25.68 -1.75 3.48
N SER A 85 -25.93 -1.03 4.57
CA SER A 85 -26.55 -1.57 5.77
C SER A 85 -27.97 -2.06 5.51
N GLN A 86 -28.74 -1.33 4.68
CA GLN A 86 -30.06 -1.77 4.24
C GLN A 86 -29.99 -3.03 3.38
N GLU A 87 -29.01 -3.14 2.47
CA GLU A 87 -28.79 -4.32 1.64
C GLU A 87 -28.41 -5.56 2.47
N GLU A 88 -27.62 -5.38 3.56
CA GLU A 88 -27.19 -6.47 4.45
C GLU A 88 -28.14 -6.72 5.64
N GLY A 89 -29.18 -5.91 5.82
CA GLY A 89 -30.18 -6.08 6.87
C GLY A 89 -29.65 -5.82 8.28
N MET A 90 -28.69 -4.89 8.43
CA MET A 90 -28.09 -4.49 9.70
C MET A 90 -28.12 -2.98 9.88
N SER A 91 -27.81 -2.49 11.09
CA SER A 91 -27.70 -1.04 11.30
C SER A 91 -26.42 -0.47 10.65
N PRO A 92 -26.41 0.84 10.28
CA PRO A 92 -25.21 1.50 9.78
C PRO A 92 -24.00 1.39 10.72
N ASP A 93 -24.19 1.50 12.03
CA ASP A 93 -23.15 1.35 13.04
C ASP A 93 -22.56 -0.08 13.07
N GLU A 94 -23.41 -1.10 13.06
CA GLU A 94 -22.96 -2.49 12.99
C GLU A 94 -22.17 -2.77 11.71
N LEU A 95 -22.62 -2.22 10.57
CA LEU A 95 -21.90 -2.35 9.29
C LEU A 95 -20.54 -1.67 9.35
N ALA A 96 -20.49 -0.42 9.82
CA ALA A 96 -19.26 0.34 9.92
C ALA A 96 -18.24 -0.33 10.84
N ARG A 97 -18.67 -0.82 12.02
CA ARG A 97 -17.83 -1.58 12.94
C ARG A 97 -17.28 -2.85 12.29
N LYS A 98 -18.14 -3.66 11.64
CA LYS A 98 -17.74 -4.87 10.92
C LYS A 98 -16.63 -4.58 9.90
N TYR A 99 -16.84 -3.60 9.04
CA TYR A 99 -15.87 -3.31 7.97
C TYR A 99 -14.64 -2.52 8.44
N THR A 100 -14.69 -1.84 9.57
CA THR A 100 -13.51 -1.29 10.25
C THR A 100 -12.61 -2.42 10.75
N GLU A 101 -13.18 -3.44 11.40
CA GLU A 101 -12.42 -4.61 11.86
C GLU A 101 -11.79 -5.37 10.67
N GLU A 102 -12.55 -5.53 9.57
CA GLU A 102 -12.03 -6.16 8.36
C GLU A 102 -10.92 -5.35 7.70
N TYR A 103 -11.03 -4.01 7.70
CA TYR A 103 -9.99 -3.10 7.24
C TYR A 103 -8.71 -3.24 8.06
N HIS A 104 -8.80 -3.27 9.38
CA HIS A 104 -7.63 -3.47 10.25
C HIS A 104 -6.95 -4.82 9.99
N ARG A 105 -7.72 -5.90 9.82
CA ARG A 105 -7.17 -7.23 9.48
C ARG A 105 -6.43 -7.22 8.15
N ASP A 106 -7.02 -6.59 7.12
CA ASP A 106 -6.39 -6.49 5.81
C ASP A 106 -5.08 -5.69 5.88
N LEU A 107 -5.04 -4.57 6.61
CA LEU A 107 -3.84 -3.77 6.81
C LEU A 107 -2.77 -4.47 7.65
N ALA A 108 -3.16 -5.17 8.71
CA ALA A 108 -2.23 -5.96 9.52
C ALA A 108 -1.53 -7.04 8.67
N SER A 109 -2.25 -7.66 7.72
CA SER A 109 -1.67 -8.63 6.79
C SER A 109 -0.57 -8.04 5.90
N LEU A 110 -0.58 -6.72 5.70
CA LEU A 110 0.42 -5.96 4.94
C LEU A 110 1.50 -5.32 5.84
N ASN A 111 1.54 -5.63 7.13
CA ASN A 111 2.48 -5.05 8.09
C ASN A 111 2.46 -3.50 8.10
N THR A 112 1.28 -2.89 7.98
CA THR A 112 1.15 -1.43 8.14
C THR A 112 1.14 -1.06 9.61
N LEU A 113 1.70 0.10 9.94
CA LEU A 113 1.59 0.70 11.27
C LEU A 113 0.14 1.07 11.55
N GLU A 114 -0.27 0.87 12.80
CA GLU A 114 -1.44 1.56 13.30
C GLU A 114 -1.14 3.07 13.39
N PRO A 115 -2.10 3.94 13.06
CA PRO A 115 -1.92 5.37 13.28
C PRO A 115 -1.84 5.67 14.79
N ASP A 116 -1.14 6.74 15.16
CA ASP A 116 -1.09 7.16 16.57
C ASP A 116 -2.47 7.60 17.07
N VAL A 117 -3.32 8.10 16.15
CA VAL A 117 -4.73 8.43 16.39
C VAL A 117 -5.55 8.02 15.17
N GLU A 118 -6.64 7.28 15.41
CA GLU A 118 -7.60 6.89 14.38
C GLU A 118 -9.00 7.42 14.75
N PRO A 119 -9.31 8.70 14.48
CA PRO A 119 -10.60 9.28 14.81
C PRO A 119 -11.69 8.75 13.90
N LYS A 120 -12.91 8.63 14.46
CA LYS A 120 -14.13 8.33 13.73
C LYS A 120 -14.99 9.58 13.58
N VAL A 121 -15.76 9.63 12.50
CA VAL A 121 -16.69 10.74 12.28
C VAL A 121 -17.74 10.80 13.38
N SER A 122 -18.30 9.64 13.78
CA SER A 122 -19.30 9.54 14.85
C SER A 122 -18.83 10.10 16.20
N ASP A 123 -17.52 10.05 16.47
CA ASP A 123 -16.93 10.52 17.73
C ASP A 123 -16.53 12.02 17.66
N THR A 124 -16.68 12.67 16.49
CA THR A 124 -16.19 14.05 16.24
C THR A 124 -17.33 15.03 15.90
N ILE A 125 -18.56 14.66 16.16
CA ILE A 125 -19.74 15.48 15.80
C ILE A 125 -19.72 16.88 16.43
N PRO A 126 -19.38 17.08 17.72
CA PRO A 126 -19.31 18.41 18.30
C PRO A 126 -18.35 19.36 17.57
N GLU A 127 -17.15 18.90 17.26
CA GLU A 127 -16.10 19.66 16.57
C GLU A 127 -16.51 19.98 15.12
N ILE A 128 -17.22 19.05 14.46
CA ILE A 128 -17.79 19.27 13.13
C ILE A 128 -18.86 20.38 13.19
N LEU A 129 -19.77 20.33 14.15
CA LEU A 129 -20.80 21.34 14.32
C LEU A 129 -20.21 22.72 14.60
N ASP A 130 -19.18 22.81 15.45
CA ASP A 130 -18.46 24.05 15.72
C ASP A 130 -17.80 24.62 14.47
N LEU A 131 -17.17 23.76 13.66
CA LEU A 131 -16.54 24.19 12.41
C LEU A 131 -17.59 24.69 11.39
N VAL A 132 -18.70 23.97 11.23
CA VAL A 132 -19.81 24.39 10.35
C VAL A 132 -20.38 25.73 10.81
N GLN A 133 -20.58 25.92 12.12
CA GLN A 133 -21.09 27.19 12.67
C GLN A 133 -20.13 28.35 12.39
N GLN A 134 -18.82 28.17 12.55
CA GLN A 134 -17.83 29.18 12.18
C GLN A 134 -17.92 29.57 10.70
N LEU A 135 -18.13 28.61 9.79
CA LEU A 135 -18.29 28.88 8.37
C LEU A 135 -19.57 29.66 8.07
N VAL A 136 -20.66 29.35 8.77
CA VAL A 136 -21.94 30.07 8.64
C VAL A 136 -21.78 31.52 9.15
N ASP A 137 -21.19 31.71 10.34
CA ASP A 137 -20.99 33.03 10.94
C ASP A 137 -20.11 33.94 10.08
N LYS A 138 -19.16 33.36 9.34
CA LYS A 138 -18.30 34.09 8.38
C LYS A 138 -18.95 34.28 7.00
N GLY A 139 -20.16 33.80 6.77
CA GLY A 139 -20.86 33.90 5.50
C GLY A 139 -20.29 32.99 4.39
N LEU A 140 -19.43 32.04 4.77
CA LEU A 140 -18.85 31.04 3.84
C LEU A 140 -19.75 29.81 3.66
N ALA A 141 -20.74 29.65 4.53
CA ALA A 141 -21.77 28.62 4.40
C ALA A 141 -23.17 29.22 4.64
N TYR A 142 -24.21 28.53 4.16
CA TYR A 142 -25.59 28.93 4.31
C TYR A 142 -26.52 27.74 4.51
N ALA A 143 -27.56 27.93 5.31
CA ALA A 143 -28.53 26.89 5.63
C ALA A 143 -29.75 26.99 4.72
N VAL A 144 -30.23 25.85 4.22
CA VAL A 144 -31.46 25.72 3.43
C VAL A 144 -32.13 24.39 3.78
N ASP A 145 -33.37 24.46 4.28
CA ASP A 145 -34.22 23.30 4.55
C ASP A 145 -33.54 22.21 5.41
N GLY A 146 -32.68 22.63 6.39
CA GLY A 146 -31.95 21.74 7.27
C GLY A 146 -30.59 21.26 6.74
N ASP A 147 -30.31 21.43 5.46
CA ASP A 147 -28.96 21.26 4.91
C ASP A 147 -28.13 22.54 5.11
N VAL A 148 -26.80 22.41 5.23
CA VAL A 148 -25.86 23.54 5.17
C VAL A 148 -24.88 23.30 4.04
N TYR A 149 -24.80 24.29 3.14
CA TYR A 149 -23.92 24.26 1.98
C TYR A 149 -22.78 25.26 2.14
N TYR A 150 -21.55 24.83 1.75
CA TYR A 150 -20.41 25.72 1.61
C TYR A 150 -20.55 26.55 0.33
N ARG A 151 -20.34 27.87 0.42
CA ARG A 151 -20.43 28.82 -0.69
C ARG A 151 -19.08 28.92 -1.41
N VAL A 152 -18.86 28.08 -2.43
CA VAL A 152 -17.56 27.97 -3.14
C VAL A 152 -17.05 29.31 -3.67
N LYS A 153 -17.96 30.16 -4.24
CA LYS A 153 -17.59 31.49 -4.78
C LYS A 153 -17.15 32.50 -3.72
N ALA A 154 -17.42 32.25 -2.45
CA ALA A 154 -16.98 33.15 -1.36
C ALA A 154 -15.52 32.91 -0.95
N PHE A 155 -14.91 31.78 -1.33
CA PHE A 155 -13.52 31.47 -1.05
C PHE A 155 -12.63 31.75 -2.27
N GLY A 156 -11.88 32.85 -2.23
CA GLY A 156 -11.05 33.30 -3.36
C GLY A 156 -9.90 32.37 -3.79
N GLY A 157 -9.52 31.43 -2.91
CA GLY A 157 -8.47 30.45 -3.18
C GLY A 157 -8.93 29.09 -3.72
N TYR A 158 -10.20 28.93 -4.08
CA TYR A 158 -10.73 27.66 -4.55
C TYR A 158 -10.13 27.24 -5.90
N GLY A 159 -9.69 26.00 -5.99
CA GLY A 159 -9.02 25.47 -7.17
C GLY A 159 -7.48 25.49 -7.11
N LYS A 160 -6.89 26.01 -6.02
CA LYS A 160 -5.42 26.12 -5.91
C LYS A 160 -4.69 24.79 -5.80
N LEU A 161 -5.31 23.75 -5.24
CA LEU A 161 -4.72 22.40 -5.18
C LEU A 161 -4.92 21.65 -6.49
N SER A 162 -6.13 21.66 -7.02
CA SER A 162 -6.50 20.92 -8.24
C SER A 162 -5.99 21.58 -9.53
N LYS A 163 -5.51 22.84 -9.43
CA LYS A 163 -5.06 23.67 -10.57
C LYS A 163 -6.17 23.92 -11.59
N ARG A 164 -7.41 24.05 -11.11
CA ARG A 164 -8.61 24.32 -11.94
C ARG A 164 -9.25 25.62 -11.51
N SER A 165 -9.70 26.43 -12.45
CA SER A 165 -10.52 27.60 -12.14
C SER A 165 -11.97 27.20 -11.84
N VAL A 166 -12.68 28.03 -11.07
CA VAL A 166 -14.11 27.83 -10.76
C VAL A 166 -14.94 27.80 -12.04
N ASP A 167 -14.60 28.64 -13.04
CA ASP A 167 -15.30 28.70 -14.31
C ASP A 167 -15.13 27.40 -15.13
N GLU A 168 -13.91 26.85 -15.21
CA GLU A 168 -13.66 25.55 -15.85
C GLU A 168 -14.43 24.42 -15.17
N MET A 169 -14.56 24.47 -13.84
CA MET A 169 -15.33 23.48 -13.07
C MET A 169 -16.83 23.60 -13.38
N LEU A 170 -17.37 24.82 -13.51
CA LEU A 170 -18.76 25.08 -13.87
C LEU A 170 -19.07 24.62 -15.30
N GLU A 171 -18.19 24.90 -16.25
CA GLU A 171 -18.35 24.46 -17.64
C GLU A 171 -18.29 22.91 -17.76
N GLY A 172 -17.35 22.27 -17.05
CA GLY A 172 -17.23 20.82 -17.01
C GLY A 172 -18.35 20.10 -16.27
N ALA A 173 -19.03 20.80 -15.39
CA ALA A 173 -20.15 20.30 -14.59
C ALA A 173 -21.46 20.15 -15.37
N GLY A 174 -21.62 20.84 -16.48
CA GLY A 174 -22.88 21.08 -17.22
C GLY A 174 -23.67 19.86 -17.71
N ALA A 175 -23.19 18.63 -17.56
CA ALA A 175 -23.92 17.41 -17.97
C ALA A 175 -23.96 16.29 -16.91
N ARG A 176 -23.32 16.47 -15.75
CA ARG A 176 -23.10 15.38 -14.76
C ARG A 176 -23.51 15.71 -13.33
N ILE A 177 -23.91 16.93 -13.03
CA ILE A 177 -24.37 17.33 -11.70
C ILE A 177 -25.90 17.26 -11.68
N GLU A 178 -26.45 16.49 -10.77
CA GLU A 178 -27.83 16.57 -10.36
C GLU A 178 -28.09 18.01 -9.85
N VAL A 179 -28.95 18.75 -10.53
CA VAL A 179 -29.18 20.17 -10.23
C VAL A 179 -30.03 20.24 -8.95
N ASP A 180 -29.34 20.36 -7.81
CA ASP A 180 -30.03 20.72 -6.57
C ASP A 180 -30.34 22.23 -6.61
N THR A 181 -31.61 22.59 -6.84
CA THR A 181 -32.10 23.98 -6.95
C THR A 181 -32.00 24.75 -5.64
N ARG A 182 -31.69 24.11 -4.51
CA ARG A 182 -31.47 24.77 -3.22
C ARG A 182 -30.09 25.40 -3.10
N LYS A 183 -29.14 25.01 -3.97
CA LYS A 183 -27.78 25.55 -3.99
C LYS A 183 -27.72 26.88 -4.72
N GLU A 184 -26.95 27.85 -4.18
CA GLU A 184 -26.68 29.11 -4.86
C GLU A 184 -25.88 28.91 -6.16
N THR A 185 -24.95 27.93 -6.14
CA THR A 185 -24.23 27.50 -7.34
C THR A 185 -24.09 25.96 -7.38
N PRO A 186 -23.98 25.34 -8.57
CA PRO A 186 -23.81 23.89 -8.68
C PRO A 186 -22.55 23.32 -8.00
N LEU A 187 -21.53 24.17 -7.77
CA LEU A 187 -20.28 23.77 -7.11
C LEU A 187 -20.37 23.77 -5.58
N ASP A 188 -21.41 24.41 -5.00
CA ASP A 188 -21.57 24.43 -3.56
C ASP A 188 -21.79 23.00 -3.07
N PHE A 189 -21.18 22.67 -1.94
CA PHE A 189 -21.20 21.32 -1.42
C PHE A 189 -21.71 21.28 0.03
N ALA A 190 -22.38 20.19 0.39
CA ALA A 190 -22.94 20.04 1.72
C ALA A 190 -21.82 19.85 2.77
N VAL A 191 -21.87 20.65 3.83
CA VAL A 191 -21.07 20.51 5.06
C VAL A 191 -21.90 19.90 6.19
N TRP A 192 -23.23 20.04 6.13
CA TRP A 192 -24.21 19.36 6.97
C TRP A 192 -25.40 18.94 6.11
N LYS A 193 -25.92 17.73 6.32
CA LYS A 193 -27.06 17.18 5.58
C LYS A 193 -28.20 16.89 6.54
N ALA A 194 -29.39 17.40 6.25
CA ALA A 194 -30.62 17.04 6.96
C ALA A 194 -30.85 15.52 6.89
N ALA A 195 -31.15 14.91 8.03
CA ALA A 195 -31.41 13.48 8.10
C ALA A 195 -32.74 13.11 7.46
N LYS A 196 -32.74 12.03 6.70
CA LYS A 196 -33.95 11.37 6.22
C LYS A 196 -34.48 10.38 7.25
N PRO A 197 -35.77 10.04 7.20
CA PRO A 197 -36.32 9.03 8.12
C PRO A 197 -35.53 7.72 8.09
N GLY A 198 -35.06 7.29 9.27
CA GLY A 198 -34.28 6.05 9.42
C GLY A 198 -32.77 6.17 9.18
N GLU A 199 -32.26 7.36 8.84
CA GLU A 199 -30.82 7.62 8.80
C GLU A 199 -30.27 7.97 10.18
N PRO A 200 -28.98 7.69 10.47
CA PRO A 200 -28.29 8.25 11.63
C PRO A 200 -28.37 9.78 11.64
N ALA A 201 -28.67 10.35 12.80
CA ALA A 201 -28.85 11.80 12.93
C ALA A 201 -28.38 12.30 14.28
N TRP A 202 -27.85 13.52 14.28
CA TRP A 202 -27.45 14.29 15.47
C TRP A 202 -28.17 15.62 15.48
N ASP A 203 -28.46 16.12 16.67
CA ASP A 203 -29.06 17.45 16.83
C ASP A 203 -28.07 18.54 16.37
N SER A 204 -28.60 19.53 15.68
CA SER A 204 -27.81 20.68 15.22
C SER A 204 -28.65 21.97 15.24
N PRO A 205 -28.03 23.16 15.15
CA PRO A 205 -28.77 24.42 15.00
C PRO A 205 -29.70 24.48 13.80
N TRP A 206 -29.45 23.63 12.79
CA TRP A 206 -30.22 23.60 11.53
C TRP A 206 -31.26 22.48 11.48
N GLY A 207 -31.37 21.69 12.56
CA GLY A 207 -32.22 20.51 12.68
C GLY A 207 -31.43 19.20 12.72
N PRO A 208 -32.12 18.06 12.94
CA PRO A 208 -31.47 16.76 12.94
C PRO A 208 -30.79 16.45 11.61
N GLY A 209 -29.52 16.04 11.65
CA GLY A 209 -28.74 15.82 10.44
C GLY A 209 -27.45 15.05 10.69
N ARG A 210 -26.60 15.03 9.69
CA ARG A 210 -25.29 14.38 9.72
C ARG A 210 -24.25 15.17 8.92
N PRO A 211 -22.95 14.95 9.16
CA PRO A 211 -21.89 15.63 8.41
C PRO A 211 -21.96 15.42 6.90
N GLY A 212 -21.51 16.42 6.16
CA GLY A 212 -21.06 16.26 4.78
C GLY A 212 -19.67 15.63 4.75
N TRP A 213 -19.38 14.85 3.73
CA TRP A 213 -18.13 14.06 3.64
C TRP A 213 -16.84 14.87 3.78
N HIS A 214 -16.82 16.13 3.34
CA HIS A 214 -15.57 16.93 3.31
C HIS A 214 -15.24 17.60 4.65
N ILE A 215 -16.26 17.93 5.46
CA ILE A 215 -16.05 18.62 6.74
C ILE A 215 -15.43 17.71 7.80
N GLU A 216 -15.62 16.40 7.66
CA GLU A 216 -15.14 15.39 8.57
C GLU A 216 -13.63 15.48 8.77
N CYS A 217 -12.85 15.39 7.66
CA CYS A 217 -11.40 15.45 7.70
C CYS A 217 -10.87 16.81 8.16
N SER A 218 -11.55 17.91 7.80
CA SER A 218 -11.21 19.25 8.28
C SER A 218 -11.31 19.37 9.80
N ALA A 219 -12.41 18.87 10.38
CA ALA A 219 -12.61 18.90 11.83
C ALA A 219 -11.64 17.94 12.55
N MET A 220 -11.54 16.69 12.10
CA MET A 220 -10.67 15.69 12.73
C MET A 220 -9.19 16.08 12.69
N SER A 221 -8.71 16.62 11.56
CA SER A 221 -7.31 17.08 11.46
C SER A 221 -7.03 18.26 12.41
N ALA A 222 -7.94 19.24 12.46
CA ALA A 222 -7.80 20.38 13.37
C ALA A 222 -7.80 19.93 14.86
N THR A 223 -8.69 19.00 15.23
CA THR A 223 -8.78 18.46 16.59
C THR A 223 -7.48 17.77 17.02
N HIS A 224 -6.87 17.00 16.14
CA HIS A 224 -5.73 16.16 16.52
C HIS A 224 -4.36 16.74 16.19
N LEU A 225 -4.25 17.63 15.20
CA LEU A 225 -3.00 18.23 14.75
C LEU A 225 -2.97 19.78 14.87
N GLY A 226 -4.11 20.41 15.21
CA GLY A 226 -4.27 21.86 15.23
C GLY A 226 -4.66 22.43 13.86
N ASP A 227 -4.89 23.75 13.83
CA ASP A 227 -5.32 24.46 12.62
C ASP A 227 -4.28 24.42 11.49
N SER A 228 -3.04 24.13 11.81
CA SER A 228 -1.94 23.98 10.87
C SER A 228 -1.07 22.78 11.22
N PHE A 229 -0.76 21.96 10.22
CA PHE A 229 0.08 20.78 10.37
C PHE A 229 0.96 20.56 9.11
N ASP A 230 1.88 19.60 9.16
CA ASP A 230 2.91 19.49 8.15
C ASP A 230 2.41 18.84 6.86
N ILE A 231 1.91 17.60 6.92
CA ILE A 231 1.65 16.78 5.74
C ILE A 231 0.20 16.31 5.73
N HIS A 232 -0.50 16.53 4.60
CA HIS A 232 -1.79 15.92 4.30
C HIS A 232 -1.64 14.94 3.14
N GLY A 233 -2.06 13.69 3.34
CA GLY A 233 -1.93 12.60 2.38
C GLY A 233 -3.25 11.95 1.97
N GLY A 234 -3.27 11.38 0.75
CA GLY A 234 -4.40 10.60 0.26
C GLY A 234 -4.21 10.08 -1.14
N GLY A 235 -5.25 9.46 -1.70
CA GLY A 235 -5.28 9.05 -3.10
C GLY A 235 -5.36 10.25 -4.05
N ARG A 236 -4.86 10.09 -5.27
CA ARG A 236 -4.91 11.15 -6.30
C ARG A 236 -6.33 11.58 -6.67
N ASP A 237 -7.31 10.72 -6.47
CA ASP A 237 -8.73 11.02 -6.65
C ASP A 237 -9.31 11.94 -5.58
N LEU A 238 -8.65 12.06 -4.44
CA LEU A 238 -9.06 12.98 -3.38
C LEU A 238 -8.61 14.43 -3.64
N ILE A 239 -7.67 14.68 -4.56
CA ILE A 239 -7.25 16.04 -4.90
C ILE A 239 -8.47 16.94 -5.16
N PHE A 240 -9.42 16.43 -5.96
CA PHE A 240 -10.67 17.10 -6.26
C PHE A 240 -11.83 16.09 -6.32
N PRO A 241 -12.95 16.36 -5.63
CA PRO A 241 -13.23 17.61 -4.90
C PRO A 241 -12.77 17.61 -3.42
N HIS A 242 -12.42 16.45 -2.82
CA HIS A 242 -12.32 16.27 -1.37
C HIS A 242 -11.30 17.21 -0.70
N HIS A 243 -10.02 17.12 -1.04
CA HIS A 243 -8.97 17.92 -0.43
C HIS A 243 -9.05 19.42 -0.80
N GLU A 244 -9.55 19.75 -2.01
CA GLU A 244 -9.85 21.14 -2.37
C GLU A 244 -10.91 21.73 -1.45
N ASN A 245 -11.97 20.96 -1.14
CA ASN A 245 -13.04 21.36 -0.25
C ASN A 245 -12.56 21.48 1.20
N GLU A 246 -11.68 20.58 1.65
CA GLU A 246 -11.07 20.67 2.97
C GLU A 246 -10.24 21.94 3.14
N ILE A 247 -9.45 22.32 2.12
CA ILE A 247 -8.72 23.60 2.11
C ILE A 247 -9.68 24.76 2.27
N ALA A 248 -10.76 24.78 1.48
CA ALA A 248 -11.74 25.86 1.54
C ALA A 248 -12.39 25.96 2.92
N GLN A 249 -12.76 24.84 3.52
CA GLN A 249 -13.34 24.77 4.87
C GLN A 249 -12.36 25.25 5.94
N SER A 250 -11.19 24.65 5.99
CA SER A 250 -10.20 24.91 7.07
C SER A 250 -9.65 26.32 6.97
N GLN A 251 -9.26 26.79 5.78
CA GLN A 251 -8.76 28.15 5.60
C GLN A 251 -9.87 29.19 5.70
N GLY A 252 -11.07 28.86 5.30
CA GLY A 252 -12.24 29.71 5.52
C GLY A 252 -12.53 29.91 7.01
N ALA A 253 -12.38 28.87 7.81
CA ALA A 253 -12.61 28.93 9.26
C ALA A 253 -11.44 29.58 10.02
N HIS A 254 -10.19 29.24 9.71
CA HIS A 254 -9.03 29.58 10.55
C HIS A 254 -8.07 30.59 9.91
N GLY A 255 -8.21 30.91 8.62
CA GLY A 255 -7.38 31.87 7.88
C GLY A 255 -6.57 31.26 6.74
N GLU A 256 -6.20 32.07 5.75
CA GLU A 256 -5.60 31.64 4.49
C GLU A 256 -4.23 30.94 4.64
N ASP A 257 -3.48 31.23 5.68
CA ASP A 257 -2.14 30.68 5.95
C ASP A 257 -2.18 29.39 6.80
N THR A 258 -3.38 28.87 7.11
CA THR A 258 -3.58 27.67 7.91
C THR A 258 -3.72 26.40 7.06
N TYR A 259 -3.87 25.28 7.73
CA TYR A 259 -4.05 23.92 7.23
C TYR A 259 -2.72 23.24 6.82
N ALA A 260 -2.75 22.24 5.93
CA ALA A 260 -1.55 21.48 5.62
C ALA A 260 -0.55 22.24 4.75
N ARG A 261 0.74 22.17 5.12
CA ARG A 261 1.84 22.77 4.36
C ARG A 261 2.19 21.97 3.11
N TYR A 262 2.19 20.63 3.23
CA TYR A 262 2.57 19.72 2.16
C TYR A 262 1.41 18.78 1.84
N TRP A 263 1.12 18.64 0.55
CA TRP A 263 0.06 17.78 0.04
C TRP A 263 0.65 16.63 -0.76
N VAL A 264 0.39 15.40 -0.32
CA VAL A 264 0.96 14.18 -0.90
C VAL A 264 -0.14 13.30 -1.44
N HIS A 265 -0.02 12.89 -2.72
CA HIS A 265 -1.03 12.07 -3.37
C HIS A 265 -0.39 10.84 -4.03
N ASN A 266 -0.85 9.66 -3.65
CA ASN A 266 -0.42 8.42 -4.30
C ASN A 266 -1.19 8.17 -5.60
N GLY A 267 -0.48 7.59 -6.58
CA GLY A 267 -1.04 7.21 -7.87
C GLY A 267 -2.02 6.05 -7.77
N PHE A 268 -2.80 5.85 -8.84
CA PHE A 268 -3.77 4.75 -8.93
C PHE A 268 -3.11 3.38 -9.13
N ILE A 269 -3.86 2.32 -8.83
CA ILE A 269 -3.59 1.00 -9.37
C ILE A 269 -4.39 0.88 -10.67
N ASN A 270 -3.69 0.58 -11.76
CA ASN A 270 -4.26 0.38 -13.06
C ASN A 270 -4.39 -1.12 -13.32
N PHE A 271 -5.48 -1.52 -13.91
CA PHE A 271 -5.74 -2.89 -14.34
C PHE A 271 -5.88 -2.91 -15.87
N ALA A 272 -5.04 -3.65 -16.57
CA ALA A 272 -5.01 -3.68 -18.04
C ALA A 272 -4.97 -2.27 -18.69
N GLY A 273 -4.27 -1.31 -18.06
CA GLY A 273 -4.20 0.07 -18.51
C GLY A 273 -5.36 0.98 -18.09
N GLU A 274 -6.40 0.44 -17.44
CA GLU A 274 -7.56 1.18 -16.94
C GLU A 274 -7.54 1.26 -15.40
N LYS A 275 -8.16 2.30 -14.83
CA LYS A 275 -8.32 2.41 -13.36
C LYS A 275 -9.18 1.24 -12.85
N MET A 276 -8.71 0.56 -11.79
CA MET A 276 -9.48 -0.47 -11.10
C MET A 276 -10.81 0.11 -10.58
N SER A 277 -11.93 -0.54 -10.91
CA SER A 277 -13.26 -0.14 -10.42
C SER A 277 -14.23 -1.31 -10.31
N LYS A 278 -15.17 -1.23 -9.36
CA LYS A 278 -16.23 -2.25 -9.20
C LYS A 278 -17.11 -2.39 -10.43
N SER A 279 -17.38 -1.28 -11.14
CA SER A 279 -18.23 -1.27 -12.33
C SER A 279 -17.62 -2.00 -13.53
N LEU A 280 -16.30 -2.13 -13.59
CA LEU A 280 -15.59 -2.84 -14.66
C LEU A 280 -15.33 -4.33 -14.34
N GLY A 281 -15.68 -4.79 -13.12
CA GLY A 281 -15.42 -6.17 -12.70
C GLY A 281 -13.92 -6.53 -12.53
N ASN A 282 -13.02 -5.52 -12.57
CA ASN A 282 -11.59 -5.65 -12.41
C ASN A 282 -11.13 -5.31 -10.98
N PHE A 283 -11.94 -5.67 -10.00
CA PHE A 283 -11.80 -5.30 -8.61
C PHE A 283 -11.36 -6.52 -7.79
N PHE A 284 -10.22 -6.43 -7.14
CA PHE A 284 -9.70 -7.43 -6.23
C PHE A 284 -9.59 -6.87 -4.82
N THR A 285 -10.15 -7.59 -3.86
CA THR A 285 -9.95 -7.28 -2.44
C THR A 285 -8.53 -7.66 -2.01
N THR A 286 -8.02 -6.98 -1.00
CA THR A 286 -6.71 -7.29 -0.43
C THR A 286 -6.62 -8.74 0.02
N ARG A 287 -7.66 -9.27 0.67
CA ARG A 287 -7.69 -10.66 1.15
C ARG A 287 -7.75 -11.72 0.06
N GLU A 288 -8.38 -11.44 -1.08
CA GLU A 288 -8.33 -12.36 -2.22
C GLU A 288 -6.90 -12.52 -2.72
N ILE A 289 -6.13 -11.43 -2.74
CA ILE A 289 -4.73 -11.48 -3.15
C ILE A 289 -3.83 -12.05 -2.06
N THR A 290 -4.05 -11.70 -0.78
CA THR A 290 -3.26 -12.27 0.33
C THR A 290 -3.60 -13.74 0.63
N ALA A 291 -4.70 -14.26 0.11
CA ALA A 291 -4.96 -15.70 0.09
C ALA A 291 -4.07 -16.46 -0.92
N LEU A 292 -3.58 -15.77 -1.94
CA LEU A 292 -2.75 -16.34 -3.01
C LEU A 292 -1.24 -16.08 -2.81
N PHE A 293 -0.89 -14.96 -2.18
CA PHE A 293 0.50 -14.52 -1.96
C PHE A 293 0.70 -14.08 -0.53
N PRO A 294 1.90 -14.22 0.05
CA PRO A 294 2.21 -13.62 1.35
C PRO A 294 1.86 -12.12 1.34
N GLY A 295 1.31 -11.62 2.44
CA GLY A 295 0.95 -10.19 2.54
C GLY A 295 2.14 -9.26 2.31
N GLU A 296 3.34 -9.67 2.70
CA GLU A 296 4.56 -8.94 2.41
C GLU A 296 4.89 -8.86 0.91
N THR A 297 4.55 -9.89 0.12
CA THR A 297 4.66 -9.83 -1.34
C THR A 297 3.77 -8.74 -1.91
N VAL A 298 2.54 -8.62 -1.39
CA VAL A 298 1.62 -7.55 -1.79
C VAL A 298 2.18 -6.18 -1.38
N ARG A 299 2.66 -6.04 -0.14
CA ARG A 299 3.30 -4.80 0.32
C ARG A 299 4.49 -4.42 -0.54
N TYR A 300 5.40 -5.34 -0.79
CA TYR A 300 6.57 -5.13 -1.63
C TYR A 300 6.17 -4.68 -3.05
N PHE A 301 5.21 -5.37 -3.67
CA PHE A 301 4.67 -5.00 -4.98
C PHE A 301 4.17 -3.55 -4.99
N LEU A 302 3.43 -3.11 -3.97
CA LEU A 302 2.92 -1.74 -3.87
C LEU A 302 4.03 -0.68 -3.79
N THR A 303 5.27 -1.08 -3.47
CA THR A 303 6.44 -0.19 -3.31
C THR A 303 7.44 -0.24 -4.47
N THR A 304 7.22 -1.11 -5.46
CA THR A 304 8.15 -1.31 -6.59
C THR A 304 8.26 -0.10 -7.52
N VAL A 305 7.27 0.78 -7.52
CA VAL A 305 7.25 2.02 -8.29
C VAL A 305 7.15 3.23 -7.36
N HIS A 306 7.54 4.38 -7.87
CA HIS A 306 7.38 5.63 -7.14
C HIS A 306 5.91 5.85 -6.73
N TYR A 307 5.66 6.30 -5.48
CA TYR A 307 4.29 6.39 -4.94
C TYR A 307 3.33 7.25 -5.78
N ARG A 308 3.83 8.30 -6.46
CA ARG A 308 3.04 9.16 -7.35
C ARG A 308 2.70 8.54 -8.71
N SER A 309 3.43 7.52 -9.12
CA SER A 309 3.21 6.84 -10.40
C SER A 309 2.02 5.89 -10.32
N GLY A 310 1.36 5.68 -11.45
CA GLY A 310 0.44 4.54 -11.59
C GLY A 310 1.19 3.23 -11.38
N LEU A 311 0.55 2.26 -10.74
CA LEU A 311 1.05 0.91 -10.56
C LEU A 311 0.18 -0.04 -11.40
N ASN A 312 0.78 -0.73 -12.34
CA ASN A 312 0.04 -1.71 -13.13
C ASN A 312 -0.09 -3.02 -12.36
N PHE A 313 -1.31 -3.50 -12.30
CA PHE A 313 -1.66 -4.79 -11.74
C PHE A 313 -2.22 -5.64 -12.88
N ASP A 314 -1.35 -6.44 -13.48
CA ASP A 314 -1.68 -7.22 -14.65
C ASP A 314 -2.29 -8.57 -14.23
N LEU A 315 -3.31 -8.98 -14.98
CA LEU A 315 -3.96 -10.28 -14.84
C LEU A 315 -3.97 -10.96 -16.20
N GLU A 316 -3.51 -12.19 -16.22
CA GLU A 316 -3.56 -13.06 -17.38
C GLU A 316 -4.50 -14.22 -17.10
N VAL A 317 -5.34 -14.57 -18.07
CA VAL A 317 -6.13 -15.79 -18.06
C VAL A 317 -5.45 -16.81 -18.95
N LEU A 318 -5.16 -17.99 -18.41
CA LEU A 318 -4.42 -19.03 -19.11
C LEU A 318 -5.34 -20.11 -19.65
N CYS A 319 -4.98 -20.67 -20.78
CA CYS A 319 -5.62 -21.88 -21.28
C CYS A 319 -5.28 -23.08 -20.38
N PRO A 320 -6.26 -23.83 -19.86
CA PRO A 320 -5.99 -24.99 -19.01
C PRO A 320 -5.31 -26.16 -19.73
N GLY A 321 -5.33 -26.19 -21.08
CA GLY A 321 -4.72 -27.27 -21.86
C GLY A 321 -3.27 -27.00 -22.28
N CYS A 322 -2.91 -25.75 -22.57
CA CYS A 322 -1.57 -25.42 -23.09
C CYS A 322 -0.91 -24.21 -22.40
N SER A 323 -1.53 -23.65 -21.37
CA SER A 323 -1.05 -22.48 -20.60
C SER A 323 -0.79 -21.22 -21.46
N ALA A 324 -1.29 -21.15 -22.69
CA ALA A 324 -1.22 -19.94 -23.48
C ALA A 324 -2.10 -18.86 -22.86
N VAL A 325 -1.63 -17.61 -22.88
CA VAL A 325 -2.42 -16.46 -22.44
C VAL A 325 -3.57 -16.24 -23.40
N LEU A 326 -4.78 -16.16 -22.86
CA LEU A 326 -6.00 -15.93 -23.61
C LEU A 326 -6.32 -14.44 -23.66
N ASP A 327 -6.47 -13.90 -24.86
CA ASP A 327 -7.00 -12.55 -25.04
C ASP A 327 -8.51 -12.49 -24.71
N LYS A 328 -9.07 -11.28 -24.69
CA LYS A 328 -10.47 -11.07 -24.34
C LYS A 328 -11.44 -11.86 -25.23
N ALA A 329 -11.18 -11.95 -26.54
CA ALA A 329 -12.04 -12.68 -27.48
C ALA A 329 -12.00 -14.19 -27.21
N ALA A 330 -10.81 -14.75 -26.91
CA ALA A 330 -10.66 -16.15 -26.53
C ALA A 330 -11.33 -16.46 -25.18
N GLN A 331 -11.26 -15.54 -24.21
CA GLN A 331 -11.95 -15.68 -22.93
C GLN A 331 -13.49 -15.67 -23.10
N GLU A 332 -14.03 -14.77 -23.91
CA GLU A 332 -15.47 -14.66 -24.20
C GLU A 332 -16.00 -15.86 -24.97
N SER A 333 -15.25 -16.34 -25.96
CA SER A 333 -15.63 -17.53 -26.76
C SER A 333 -15.36 -18.85 -26.03
N GLY A 334 -14.46 -18.83 -25.04
CA GLY A 334 -13.95 -20.02 -24.36
C GLY A 334 -13.05 -20.92 -25.22
N LEU A 335 -12.69 -20.49 -26.45
CA LEU A 335 -11.88 -21.29 -27.39
C LEU A 335 -10.44 -20.79 -27.40
N CYS A 336 -9.50 -21.66 -27.04
CA CYS A 336 -8.08 -21.35 -27.11
C CYS A 336 -7.56 -21.34 -28.56
N PRO A 337 -7.02 -20.22 -29.08
CA PRO A 337 -6.52 -20.16 -30.45
C PRO A 337 -5.24 -20.98 -30.66
N SER A 338 -4.50 -21.30 -29.59
CA SER A 338 -3.21 -22.01 -29.67
C SER A 338 -3.36 -23.52 -29.73
N CYS A 339 -4.36 -24.12 -29.03
CA CYS A 339 -4.51 -25.58 -28.97
C CYS A 339 -5.93 -26.07 -29.33
N GLY A 340 -6.87 -25.16 -29.60
CA GLY A 340 -8.25 -25.49 -29.94
C GLY A 340 -9.09 -25.97 -28.75
N MET A 341 -8.59 -25.95 -27.53
CA MET A 341 -9.34 -26.37 -26.34
C MET A 341 -10.52 -25.45 -26.09
N GLN A 342 -11.70 -26.03 -25.87
CA GLN A 342 -12.89 -25.32 -25.42
C GLN A 342 -12.98 -25.38 -23.89
N SER A 343 -13.16 -24.22 -23.26
CA SER A 343 -13.27 -24.09 -21.80
C SER A 343 -14.45 -23.20 -21.44
N SER A 344 -15.18 -23.55 -20.38
CA SER A 344 -16.23 -22.66 -19.84
C SER A 344 -15.63 -21.49 -19.10
N THR A 345 -16.38 -20.40 -19.00
CA THR A 345 -16.00 -19.21 -18.20
C THR A 345 -15.70 -19.59 -16.75
N GLU A 346 -16.39 -20.58 -16.19
CA GLU A 346 -16.18 -21.08 -14.81
C GLU A 346 -14.77 -21.68 -14.65
N VAL A 347 -14.33 -22.49 -15.62
CA VAL A 347 -12.99 -23.08 -15.63
C VAL A 347 -11.92 -22.01 -15.79
N LEU A 348 -12.16 -21.00 -16.63
CA LEU A 348 -11.21 -19.91 -16.88
C LEU A 348 -11.01 -19.00 -15.66
N LYS A 349 -12.01 -18.83 -14.82
CA LYS A 349 -11.87 -18.06 -13.54
C LYS A 349 -10.78 -18.61 -12.62
N ASP A 350 -10.56 -19.93 -12.66
CA ASP A 350 -9.54 -20.63 -11.87
C ASP A 350 -8.15 -20.66 -12.53
N GLN A 351 -8.04 -20.13 -13.75
CA GLN A 351 -6.80 -20.12 -14.54
C GLN A 351 -6.19 -18.71 -14.62
N VAL A 352 -6.16 -18.03 -13.48
CA VAL A 352 -5.70 -16.64 -13.41
C VAL A 352 -4.25 -16.59 -12.91
N ARG A 353 -3.46 -15.76 -13.55
CA ARG A 353 -2.08 -15.45 -13.21
C ARG A 353 -1.90 -13.94 -12.99
N PHE A 354 -1.01 -13.56 -12.08
CA PHE A 354 -0.68 -12.18 -11.75
C PHE A 354 0.82 -11.91 -11.98
N PRO A 355 1.26 -11.63 -13.22
CA PRO A 355 2.69 -11.58 -13.57
C PRO A 355 3.51 -10.64 -12.70
N ASN A 356 3.01 -9.43 -12.45
CA ASN A 356 3.73 -8.42 -11.65
C ASN A 356 3.87 -8.85 -10.17
N LEU A 357 2.85 -9.51 -9.60
CA LEU A 357 2.92 -10.07 -8.25
C LEU A 357 3.85 -11.28 -8.18
N GLU A 358 3.87 -12.13 -9.20
CA GLU A 358 4.78 -13.27 -9.27
C GLU A 358 6.23 -12.80 -9.37
N GLU A 359 6.52 -11.78 -10.16
CA GLU A 359 7.85 -11.16 -10.21
C GLU A 359 8.27 -10.59 -8.84
N ALA A 360 7.35 -9.88 -8.17
CA ALA A 360 7.58 -9.37 -6.82
C ALA A 360 7.84 -10.50 -5.81
N ASP A 361 7.07 -11.59 -5.89
CA ASP A 361 7.20 -12.78 -5.05
C ASP A 361 8.55 -13.51 -5.25
N ASP A 362 8.96 -13.68 -6.51
CA ASP A 362 10.25 -14.29 -6.84
C ASP A 362 11.43 -13.40 -6.41
N ARG A 363 11.29 -12.08 -6.53
CA ARG A 363 12.30 -11.12 -6.05
C ARG A 363 12.46 -11.16 -4.53
N LEU A 364 11.35 -11.19 -3.80
CA LEU A 364 11.36 -11.36 -2.34
C LEU A 364 12.01 -12.69 -1.93
N ALA A 365 11.66 -13.78 -2.61
CA ALA A 365 12.27 -15.09 -2.33
C ALA A 365 13.80 -15.08 -2.53
N TYR A 366 14.28 -14.38 -3.55
CA TYR A 366 15.72 -14.20 -3.77
C TYR A 366 16.37 -13.43 -2.62
N ILE A 367 15.75 -12.35 -2.12
CA ILE A 367 16.24 -11.56 -1.00
C ILE A 367 16.26 -12.42 0.28
N TYR A 368 15.15 -13.11 0.59
CA TYR A 368 15.05 -13.96 1.77
C TYR A 368 16.01 -15.16 1.73
N SER A 369 16.21 -15.77 0.56
CA SER A 369 17.20 -16.84 0.39
C SER A 369 18.62 -16.34 0.65
N THR A 370 18.95 -15.13 0.20
CA THR A 370 20.25 -14.50 0.48
C THR A 370 20.42 -14.22 1.98
N LEU A 371 19.38 -13.66 2.63
CA LEU A 371 19.38 -13.39 4.08
C LEU A 371 19.50 -14.68 4.90
N ALA A 372 18.81 -15.76 4.52
CA ALA A 372 18.92 -17.06 5.18
C ALA A 372 20.36 -17.58 5.14
N GLN A 373 20.95 -17.59 3.95
CA GLN A 373 22.33 -18.06 3.76
C GLN A 373 23.35 -17.17 4.48
N ALA A 374 23.16 -15.83 4.45
CA ALA A 374 24.02 -14.88 5.14
C ALA A 374 23.97 -15.07 6.67
N ARG A 375 22.79 -15.22 7.25
CA ARG A 375 22.62 -15.49 8.69
C ARG A 375 23.22 -16.85 9.09
N ALA A 376 22.99 -17.89 8.30
CA ALA A 376 23.57 -19.21 8.53
C ALA A 376 25.11 -19.17 8.46
N PHE A 377 25.68 -18.43 7.49
CA PHE A 377 27.13 -18.23 7.41
C PHE A 377 27.67 -17.56 8.68
N LEU A 378 27.06 -16.49 9.15
CA LEU A 378 27.50 -15.75 10.35
C LEU A 378 27.41 -16.60 11.63
N THR A 379 26.43 -17.49 11.70
CA THR A 379 26.28 -18.40 12.85
C THR A 379 27.39 -19.47 12.91
N THR A 380 27.85 -19.93 11.74
CA THR A 380 28.82 -21.03 11.63
C THR A 380 30.27 -20.58 11.46
N ALA A 381 30.46 -19.38 10.87
CA ALA A 381 31.79 -18.85 10.64
C ALA A 381 32.42 -18.30 11.93
N LYS A 382 33.69 -18.66 12.15
CA LYS A 382 34.47 -18.09 13.26
C LYS A 382 34.69 -16.59 13.02
N GLU A 383 34.35 -15.78 14.00
CA GLU A 383 34.56 -14.32 13.93
C GLU A 383 36.08 -14.02 13.80
N PRO A 384 36.48 -13.19 12.84
CA PRO A 384 37.87 -12.86 12.63
C PRO A 384 38.44 -12.00 13.78
N GLY A 385 39.67 -12.25 14.20
CA GLY A 385 40.31 -11.46 15.27
C GLY A 385 40.59 -9.99 14.89
N ILE A 386 40.67 -9.69 13.59
CA ILE A 386 40.83 -8.33 13.03
C ILE A 386 39.70 -8.13 12.03
N ALA A 387 38.87 -7.07 12.25
CA ALA A 387 37.82 -6.67 11.32
C ALA A 387 38.43 -5.95 10.11
N GLU A 388 37.93 -6.25 8.93
CA GLU A 388 38.22 -5.50 7.71
C GLU A 388 36.94 -4.82 7.21
N PRO A 389 37.04 -3.65 6.56
CA PRO A 389 35.88 -2.95 6.03
C PRO A 389 35.14 -3.80 4.99
N ALA A 390 33.82 -3.64 4.93
CA ALA A 390 32.98 -4.27 3.92
C ALA A 390 33.37 -3.78 2.51
N LEU A 391 33.04 -4.59 1.49
CA LEU A 391 33.19 -4.20 0.10
C LEU A 391 32.28 -3.01 -0.24
N ASP A 392 32.74 -2.13 -1.10
CA ASP A 392 32.06 -0.89 -1.51
C ASP A 392 30.58 -1.04 -1.85
N PRO A 393 30.13 -2.05 -2.63
CA PRO A 393 28.71 -2.19 -2.95
C PRO A 393 27.82 -2.39 -1.72
N VAL A 394 28.37 -3.00 -0.65
CA VAL A 394 27.65 -3.23 0.61
C VAL A 394 27.88 -2.07 1.57
N LEU A 395 29.11 -1.56 1.65
CA LEU A 395 29.45 -0.47 2.58
C LEU A 395 28.57 0.77 2.41
N GLY A 396 28.27 1.15 1.18
CA GLY A 396 27.44 2.33 0.86
C GLY A 396 25.97 2.04 0.62
N MET A 397 25.50 0.80 0.83
CA MET A 397 24.13 0.38 0.47
C MET A 397 23.05 1.17 1.19
N LEU A 398 23.14 1.27 2.51
CA LEU A 398 22.12 1.96 3.32
C LEU A 398 22.06 3.45 3.01
N GLU A 399 23.21 4.13 2.90
CA GLU A 399 23.23 5.56 2.56
C GLU A 399 22.63 5.82 1.17
N ALA A 400 22.98 5.00 0.17
CA ALA A 400 22.39 5.11 -1.15
C ALA A 400 20.87 4.84 -1.15
N PHE A 401 20.40 3.89 -0.35
CA PHE A 401 18.97 3.64 -0.13
C PHE A 401 18.29 4.87 0.50
N ILE A 402 18.87 5.43 1.56
CA ILE A 402 18.36 6.60 2.27
C ILE A 402 18.34 7.83 1.34
N GLU A 403 19.32 8.02 0.47
CA GLU A 403 19.33 9.12 -0.51
C GLU A 403 18.12 9.06 -1.46
N HIS A 404 17.76 7.88 -1.94
CA HIS A 404 16.53 7.71 -2.72
C HIS A 404 15.28 8.01 -1.90
N MET A 405 15.23 7.58 -0.64
CA MET A 405 14.10 7.86 0.25
C MET A 405 13.98 9.35 0.59
N ARG A 406 15.11 10.05 0.81
CA ARG A 406 15.12 11.50 1.01
C ARG A 406 14.63 12.28 -0.20
N ASN A 407 14.74 11.71 -1.39
CA ASN A 407 14.31 12.33 -2.63
C ASN A 407 12.90 11.88 -3.00
N ASP A 408 11.91 12.43 -2.33
CA ASP A 408 10.47 12.22 -2.60
C ASP A 408 10.01 10.78 -2.32
N PHE A 409 10.54 10.17 -1.27
CA PHE A 409 10.20 8.80 -0.85
C PHE A 409 10.25 7.80 -2.00
N ASN A 410 11.30 7.88 -2.84
CA ASN A 410 11.45 7.08 -4.05
C ASN A 410 11.79 5.62 -3.73
N THR A 411 10.80 4.85 -3.31
CA THR A 411 10.95 3.43 -2.97
C THR A 411 11.45 2.59 -4.13
N GLY A 412 10.97 2.85 -5.36
CA GLY A 412 11.44 2.10 -6.54
C GLY A 412 12.94 2.28 -6.79
N GLY A 413 13.44 3.53 -6.67
CA GLY A 413 14.88 3.81 -6.74
C GLY A 413 15.66 3.18 -5.58
N ALA A 414 15.13 3.27 -4.36
CA ALA A 414 15.72 2.69 -3.16
C ALA A 414 15.84 1.16 -3.26
N LEU A 415 14.80 0.47 -3.73
CA LEU A 415 14.85 -0.99 -3.98
C LEU A 415 15.86 -1.37 -5.07
N GLY A 416 16.03 -0.52 -6.09
CA GLY A 416 17.03 -0.72 -7.15
C GLY A 416 18.46 -0.80 -6.63
N VAL A 417 18.78 -0.01 -5.57
CA VAL A 417 20.10 0.00 -4.92
C VAL A 417 20.50 -1.37 -4.38
N LEU A 418 19.54 -2.17 -3.89
CA LEU A 418 19.79 -3.47 -3.25
C LEU A 418 20.34 -4.52 -4.21
N SER A 419 20.16 -4.35 -5.53
CA SER A 419 20.49 -5.39 -6.52
C SER A 419 21.96 -5.75 -6.55
N LYS A 420 22.87 -4.76 -6.53
CA LYS A 420 24.31 -4.98 -6.57
C LYS A 420 24.87 -5.58 -5.27
N PRO A 421 24.52 -5.07 -4.06
CA PRO A 421 24.88 -5.70 -2.80
C PRO A 421 24.40 -7.15 -2.68
N LEU A 422 23.16 -7.46 -3.07
CA LEU A 422 22.63 -8.82 -3.07
C LEU A 422 23.46 -9.77 -3.95
N SER A 423 23.81 -9.33 -5.17
CA SER A 423 24.65 -10.12 -6.08
C SER A 423 26.03 -10.37 -5.50
N GLU A 424 26.66 -9.35 -4.91
CA GLU A 424 27.98 -9.45 -4.29
C GLU A 424 27.98 -10.43 -3.12
N VAL A 425 27.00 -10.30 -2.21
CA VAL A 425 26.86 -11.19 -1.05
C VAL A 425 26.64 -12.65 -1.49
N ASN A 426 25.82 -12.90 -2.51
CA ASN A 426 25.62 -14.25 -3.05
C ASN A 426 26.90 -14.83 -3.64
N ALA A 427 27.71 -14.03 -4.33
CA ALA A 427 29.02 -14.44 -4.83
C ALA A 427 29.97 -14.82 -3.68
N LEU A 428 29.98 -14.00 -2.61
CA LEU A 428 30.78 -14.29 -1.41
C LEU A 428 30.31 -15.54 -0.68
N LEU A 429 29.01 -15.76 -0.56
CA LEU A 429 28.42 -16.95 0.06
C LEU A 429 28.80 -18.22 -0.72
N THR A 430 28.82 -18.15 -2.05
CA THR A 430 29.09 -19.30 -2.93
C THR A 430 30.60 -19.66 -2.96
N SER A 431 31.48 -18.71 -3.18
CA SER A 431 32.90 -19.03 -3.43
C SER A 431 33.88 -18.29 -2.53
N GLY A 432 33.60 -17.09 -2.11
CA GLY A 432 34.49 -16.23 -1.31
C GLY A 432 35.87 -16.00 -1.96
N LYS A 433 36.02 -16.23 -3.28
CA LYS A 433 37.29 -16.05 -3.99
C LYS A 433 37.63 -14.57 -4.13
N GLY A 434 38.91 -14.24 -3.94
CA GLY A 434 39.43 -12.89 -4.19
C GLY A 434 39.37 -11.94 -2.99
N VAL A 435 38.82 -12.38 -1.86
CA VAL A 435 38.74 -11.56 -0.62
C VAL A 435 39.29 -12.32 0.59
N SER A 436 39.76 -11.60 1.60
CA SER A 436 40.17 -12.21 2.87
C SER A 436 38.98 -12.80 3.62
N LYS A 437 39.23 -13.73 4.54
CA LYS A 437 38.17 -14.26 5.42
C LYS A 437 37.55 -13.17 6.30
N ALA A 438 38.35 -12.19 6.72
CA ALA A 438 37.90 -11.08 7.53
C ALA A 438 36.99 -10.11 6.71
N GLN A 439 37.38 -9.78 5.50
CA GLN A 439 36.60 -8.94 4.60
C GLN A 439 35.29 -9.62 4.19
N ARG A 440 35.33 -10.93 3.88
CA ARG A 440 34.13 -11.72 3.58
C ARG A 440 33.13 -11.68 4.75
N HIS A 441 33.63 -11.96 5.96
CA HIS A 441 32.78 -11.94 7.17
C HIS A 441 32.23 -10.54 7.44
N GLY A 442 33.08 -9.51 7.39
CA GLY A 442 32.67 -8.11 7.60
C GLY A 442 31.64 -7.63 6.57
N THR A 443 31.80 -8.03 5.29
CA THR A 443 30.85 -7.66 4.23
C THR A 443 29.48 -8.31 4.44
N ILE A 444 29.45 -9.63 4.76
CA ILE A 444 28.18 -10.35 4.99
C ILE A 444 27.49 -9.82 6.25
N LYS A 445 28.24 -9.53 7.32
CA LYS A 445 27.70 -8.94 8.56
C LYS A 445 27.10 -7.57 8.30
N ALA A 446 27.83 -6.67 7.64
CA ALA A 446 27.34 -5.33 7.30
C ALA A 446 26.09 -5.37 6.42
N PHE A 447 26.02 -6.32 5.47
CA PHE A 447 24.81 -6.52 4.67
C PHE A 447 23.60 -6.88 5.52
N VAL A 448 23.72 -7.84 6.43
CA VAL A 448 22.59 -8.26 7.30
C VAL A 448 22.14 -7.13 8.20
N GLU A 449 23.08 -6.36 8.78
CA GLU A 449 22.79 -5.21 9.63
C GLU A 449 22.07 -4.10 8.87
N GLN A 450 22.56 -3.71 7.69
CA GLN A 450 21.93 -2.67 6.87
C GLN A 450 20.55 -3.11 6.32
N MET A 451 20.40 -4.40 5.99
CA MET A 451 19.10 -4.93 5.57
C MET A 451 18.05 -4.88 6.70
N ALA A 452 18.46 -4.96 7.97
CA ALA A 452 17.54 -4.78 9.09
C ALA A 452 17.00 -3.33 9.14
N GLU A 453 17.86 -2.33 8.94
CA GLU A 453 17.42 -0.91 8.85
C GLU A 453 16.51 -0.66 7.64
N VAL A 454 16.85 -1.24 6.48
CA VAL A 454 15.98 -1.20 5.29
C VAL A 454 14.61 -1.84 5.59
N ALA A 455 14.61 -2.95 6.35
CA ALA A 455 13.37 -3.64 6.74
C ALA A 455 12.48 -2.76 7.63
N ASP A 456 13.06 -2.07 8.59
CA ASP A 456 12.32 -1.16 9.48
C ASP A 456 11.69 0.01 8.69
N ILE A 457 12.42 0.57 7.72
CA ILE A 457 11.93 1.67 6.87
C ILE A 457 10.81 1.21 5.93
N LEU A 458 10.99 0.07 5.26
CA LEU A 458 10.01 -0.40 4.26
C LEU A 458 8.88 -1.24 4.86
N GLY A 459 9.05 -1.78 6.07
CA GLY A 459 8.15 -2.80 6.63
C GLY A 459 8.16 -4.12 5.85
N CYS A 460 9.24 -4.39 5.11
CA CYS A 460 9.52 -5.63 4.38
C CYS A 460 10.87 -6.19 4.81
N PHE A 461 11.15 -7.49 4.56
CA PHE A 461 12.43 -8.17 4.84
C PHE A 461 12.72 -8.42 6.33
N GLY A 462 11.77 -8.11 7.21
CA GLY A 462 11.95 -8.26 8.66
C GLY A 462 11.58 -9.63 9.20
N ALA A 463 10.88 -10.46 8.44
CA ALA A 463 10.48 -11.81 8.87
C ALA A 463 11.69 -12.76 9.00
N ASP A 464 11.50 -13.86 9.74
CA ASP A 464 12.47 -14.95 9.72
C ASP A 464 12.47 -15.60 8.33
N PRO A 465 13.64 -15.66 7.65
CA PRO A 465 13.72 -16.18 6.29
C PRO A 465 13.22 -17.62 6.12
N GLY A 466 13.49 -18.52 7.06
CA GLY A 466 13.08 -19.93 6.96
C GLY A 466 11.55 -20.07 6.87
N PRO A 467 10.81 -19.70 7.91
CA PRO A 467 9.34 -19.74 7.92
C PRO A 467 8.69 -18.95 6.78
N TRP A 468 9.28 -17.81 6.37
CA TRP A 468 8.75 -17.02 5.26
C TRP A 468 8.86 -17.78 3.92
N LEU A 469 10.02 -18.38 3.63
CA LEU A 469 10.23 -19.17 2.42
C LEU A 469 9.33 -20.41 2.37
N GLU A 470 9.09 -21.05 3.52
CA GLU A 470 8.14 -22.17 3.64
C GLU A 470 6.71 -21.73 3.37
N LEU A 471 6.25 -20.64 4.01
CA LEU A 471 4.92 -20.07 3.76
C LEU A 471 4.72 -19.77 2.28
N ARG A 472 5.68 -19.07 1.68
CA ARG A 472 5.64 -18.74 0.24
C ARG A 472 5.56 -20.00 -0.63
N ARG A 473 6.41 -20.99 -0.36
CA ARG A 473 6.42 -22.26 -1.08
C ARG A 473 5.06 -22.94 -1.03
N ASP A 474 4.48 -23.04 0.15
CA ASP A 474 3.19 -23.70 0.35
C ASP A 474 2.03 -22.94 -0.31
N MET A 475 2.06 -21.61 -0.29
CA MET A 475 1.09 -20.78 -1.01
C MET A 475 1.24 -20.92 -2.54
N LYS A 476 2.49 -20.91 -3.06
CA LYS A 476 2.78 -21.11 -4.49
C LYS A 476 2.35 -22.51 -4.94
N ALA A 477 2.58 -23.54 -4.13
CA ALA A 477 2.13 -24.90 -4.43
C ALA A 477 0.61 -25.00 -4.54
N ARG A 478 -0.12 -24.40 -3.60
CA ARG A 478 -1.60 -24.36 -3.65
C ARG A 478 -2.10 -23.62 -4.88
N ARG A 479 -1.52 -22.46 -5.20
CA ARG A 479 -1.88 -21.63 -6.37
C ARG A 479 -1.65 -22.40 -7.68
N LEU A 480 -0.53 -23.12 -7.78
CA LEU A 480 -0.20 -23.93 -8.95
C LEU A 480 -0.86 -25.33 -8.95
N LYS A 481 -1.65 -25.64 -7.93
CA LYS A 481 -2.31 -26.97 -7.76
C LYS A 481 -1.29 -28.11 -7.79
N LEU A 482 -0.07 -27.89 -7.27
CA LEU A 482 0.99 -28.90 -7.20
C LEU A 482 0.63 -29.94 -6.12
N ASP A 483 0.69 -31.21 -6.47
CA ASP A 483 0.56 -32.32 -5.51
C ASP A 483 1.84 -32.43 -4.66
N THR A 484 1.85 -31.75 -3.52
CA THR A 484 2.98 -31.79 -2.58
C THR A 484 3.20 -33.16 -1.97
N SER A 485 2.16 -34.00 -1.85
CA SER A 485 2.30 -35.38 -1.36
C SER A 485 3.12 -36.22 -2.33
N ARG A 486 2.95 -36.02 -3.64
CA ARG A 486 3.78 -36.66 -4.66
C ARG A 486 5.21 -36.18 -4.61
N VAL A 487 5.44 -34.85 -4.42
CA VAL A 487 6.79 -34.28 -4.26
C VAL A 487 7.49 -34.91 -3.04
N ASP A 488 6.80 -34.99 -1.91
CA ASP A 488 7.37 -35.59 -0.68
C ASP A 488 7.64 -37.09 -0.85
N SER A 489 6.82 -37.82 -1.61
CA SER A 489 7.10 -39.24 -1.94
C SER A 489 8.35 -39.35 -2.78
N LEU A 490 8.48 -38.57 -3.83
CA LEU A 490 9.66 -38.56 -4.71
C LEU A 490 10.94 -38.18 -3.95
N LEU A 491 10.88 -37.24 -3.00
CA LEU A 491 12.04 -36.90 -2.16
C LEU A 491 12.48 -38.09 -1.29
N ARG A 492 11.52 -38.81 -0.68
CA ARG A 492 11.83 -40.01 0.12
C ARG A 492 12.42 -41.14 -0.76
N GLU A 493 11.80 -41.39 -1.92
CA GLU A 493 12.29 -42.38 -2.89
C GLU A 493 13.72 -42.05 -3.35
N ARG A 494 13.99 -40.78 -3.67
CA ARG A 494 15.32 -40.31 -4.04
C ARG A 494 16.34 -40.49 -2.89
N GLN A 495 15.95 -40.19 -1.66
CA GLN A 495 16.82 -40.39 -0.50
C GLN A 495 17.16 -41.85 -0.32
N THR A 496 16.20 -42.76 -0.45
CA THR A 496 16.42 -44.21 -0.39
C THR A 496 17.36 -44.68 -1.51
N ALA A 497 17.14 -44.31 -2.75
CA ALA A 497 18.00 -44.63 -3.88
C ALA A 497 19.47 -44.19 -3.66
N ARG A 498 19.64 -42.98 -3.09
CA ARG A 498 21.02 -42.50 -2.74
C ARG A 498 21.67 -43.29 -1.62
N GLN A 499 20.92 -43.73 -0.61
CA GLN A 499 21.42 -44.59 0.46
C GLN A 499 21.85 -45.96 -0.08
N GLU A 500 21.08 -46.48 -1.03
CA GLU A 500 21.38 -47.75 -1.73
C GLU A 500 22.44 -47.60 -2.84
N LYS A 501 22.91 -46.38 -3.10
CA LYS A 501 23.85 -45.99 -4.17
C LYS A 501 23.33 -46.26 -5.57
N ASP A 502 21.99 -46.31 -5.76
CA ASP A 502 21.36 -46.35 -7.07
C ASP A 502 21.27 -44.93 -7.63
N TRP A 503 22.38 -44.49 -8.19
CA TRP A 503 22.49 -43.13 -8.76
C TRP A 503 21.57 -42.90 -9.96
N ALA A 504 21.34 -43.99 -10.74
CA ALA A 504 20.44 -43.90 -11.91
C ALA A 504 18.98 -43.68 -11.52
N ALA A 505 18.52 -44.32 -10.44
CA ALA A 505 17.19 -44.07 -9.89
C ALA A 505 17.10 -42.65 -9.30
N ALA A 506 18.10 -42.23 -8.52
CA ALA A 506 18.15 -40.91 -7.90
C ALA A 506 18.12 -39.79 -8.94
N ASP A 507 18.79 -39.92 -10.09
CA ASP A 507 18.80 -38.97 -11.18
C ASP A 507 17.45 -38.92 -11.91
N ARG A 508 16.82 -40.05 -12.23
CA ARG A 508 15.49 -40.11 -12.80
C ARG A 508 14.45 -39.41 -11.93
N ILE A 509 14.49 -39.63 -10.62
CA ILE A 509 13.57 -38.98 -9.68
C ILE A 509 13.83 -37.46 -9.63
N ARG A 510 15.09 -37.04 -9.69
CA ARG A 510 15.40 -35.60 -9.79
C ARG A 510 14.82 -34.99 -11.06
N ASP A 511 14.92 -35.66 -12.19
CA ASP A 511 14.36 -35.17 -13.46
C ASP A 511 12.82 -35.12 -13.41
N GLU A 512 12.17 -36.08 -12.72
CA GLU A 512 10.71 -36.03 -12.47
C GLU A 512 10.34 -34.82 -11.61
N LEU A 513 11.09 -34.53 -10.55
CA LEU A 513 10.90 -33.34 -9.71
C LEU A 513 11.10 -32.05 -10.52
N ILE A 514 12.12 -31.99 -11.37
CA ILE A 514 12.34 -30.85 -12.29
C ILE A 514 11.16 -30.65 -13.23
N ALA A 515 10.60 -31.75 -13.76
CA ALA A 515 9.43 -31.68 -14.64
C ALA A 515 8.17 -31.17 -13.90
N LEU A 516 8.09 -31.34 -12.59
CA LEU A 516 7.07 -30.73 -11.72
C LEU A 516 7.38 -29.27 -11.34
N GLY A 517 8.47 -28.67 -11.84
CA GLY A 517 8.91 -27.32 -11.49
C GLY A 517 9.59 -27.21 -10.12
N VAL A 518 10.12 -28.32 -9.60
CA VAL A 518 10.69 -28.43 -8.26
C VAL A 518 12.19 -28.64 -8.32
N ALA A 519 12.96 -27.78 -7.63
CA ALA A 519 14.39 -27.94 -7.37
C ALA A 519 14.62 -28.55 -6.00
N VAL A 520 15.51 -29.53 -5.93
CA VAL A 520 15.87 -30.24 -4.68
C VAL A 520 17.17 -29.67 -4.11
N GLN A 521 17.19 -29.40 -2.83
CA GLN A 521 18.38 -29.03 -2.07
C GLN A 521 18.69 -30.11 -1.02
N ASP A 522 19.86 -30.69 -1.11
CA ASP A 522 20.34 -31.70 -0.15
C ASP A 522 21.02 -31.00 1.03
N GLY A 523 20.62 -31.33 2.25
CA GLY A 523 21.17 -30.83 3.50
C GLY A 523 21.53 -31.94 4.48
N PRO A 524 22.21 -31.62 5.59
CA PRO A 524 22.57 -32.60 6.62
C PRO A 524 21.37 -33.31 7.27
N GLU A 525 20.24 -32.61 7.35
CA GLU A 525 19.00 -33.12 7.97
C GLU A 525 18.04 -33.75 6.96
N GLY A 526 18.42 -33.82 5.68
CA GLY A 526 17.60 -34.37 4.60
C GLY A 526 17.52 -33.47 3.36
N SER A 527 16.70 -33.87 2.41
CA SER A 527 16.44 -33.10 1.20
C SER A 527 15.25 -32.18 1.42
N THR A 528 15.40 -30.91 1.09
CA THR A 528 14.31 -29.91 1.00
C THR A 528 14.04 -29.55 -0.46
N TRP A 529 12.95 -28.87 -0.72
CA TRP A 529 12.61 -28.45 -2.07
C TRP A 529 12.16 -27.00 -2.15
N SER A 530 12.36 -26.41 -3.32
CA SER A 530 11.88 -25.09 -3.69
C SER A 530 11.33 -25.14 -5.12
N PHE A 531 10.64 -24.08 -5.57
CA PHE A 531 10.33 -23.92 -6.98
C PHE A 531 11.59 -23.51 -7.77
N ILE A 532 11.67 -23.98 -9.03
CA ILE A 532 12.73 -23.61 -9.98
C ILE A 532 12.60 -22.14 -10.35
#